data_23c70f3267606da3f8afedf9b0760ba1
#
_entry.id   23c70f3267606da3f8afedf9b0760ba1
#
_cell.length_a   1.000
_cell.length_b   1.000
_cell.length_c   1.000
_cell.angle_alpha   90.00
_cell.angle_beta   90.00
_cell.angle_gamma   90.00
#
_symmetry.space_group_name_H-M   'P 1'
#
loop_
_entity.id
_entity.type
_entity.pdbx_description
1 polymer ?
#
loop_
_entity_poly.entity_id
_entity_poly.type
_entity_poly.pdbx_seq_one_letter_code
_entity_poly.pdbx_strand_id
1 'polypeptide(L)'
;MEDRVLHFRVGLMAAASVLIAVILALFFGEMPVLHRTYLLRIRFPQAPGVTADTPVRKSGILIGRVARHEFADDGSVIVTARINEGVPLKQNEVCRIRGSLLGDAVLEFVPSGDPRKPDTPIDRQAIQEGIVALDPLEAV
;
A
#
# COMPACT_ATOMS: atom_id res chain seq x y z
N MET A 1 27.67 0.22 52.49
CA MET A 1 27.86 -0.81 51.45
C MET A 1 26.57 -1.37 50.90
N GLU A 2 25.50 -1.31 51.64
CA GLU A 2 24.20 -1.78 51.16
C GLU A 2 23.64 -0.92 50.01
N ASP A 3 23.89 0.37 50.00
CA ASP A 3 23.41 1.29 48.95
C ASP A 3 23.98 0.98 47.56
N ARG A 4 25.22 0.53 47.47
CA ARG A 4 25.84 0.19 46.20
C ARG A 4 25.23 -1.08 45.56
N VAL A 5 24.91 -2.05 46.40
CA VAL A 5 24.25 -3.28 45.96
C VAL A 5 22.82 -3.03 45.49
N LEU A 6 22.13 -2.14 46.20
CA LEU A 6 20.78 -1.72 45.84
C LEU A 6 20.77 -1.00 44.50
N HIS A 7 21.66 -0.03 44.31
CA HIS A 7 21.83 0.69 43.05
C HIS A 7 22.18 -0.24 41.87
N PHE A 8 23.04 -1.22 42.13
CA PHE A 8 23.40 -2.22 41.12
C PHE A 8 22.21 -3.08 40.72
N ARG A 9 21.43 -3.54 41.69
CA ARG A 9 20.21 -4.35 41.43
C ARG A 9 19.16 -3.55 40.67
N VAL A 10 18.95 -2.30 41.02
CA VAL A 10 17.99 -1.41 40.33
C VAL A 10 18.48 -1.14 38.90
N GLY A 11 19.75 -0.87 38.72
CA GLY A 11 20.36 -0.67 37.42
C GLY A 11 20.26 -1.91 36.52
N LEU A 12 20.44 -3.10 37.07
CA LEU A 12 20.31 -4.36 36.35
C LEU A 12 18.86 -4.60 35.92
N MET A 13 17.89 -4.33 36.79
CA MET A 13 16.47 -4.45 36.44
C MET A 13 16.06 -3.45 35.36
N ALA A 14 16.54 -2.22 35.47
CA ALA A 14 16.26 -1.20 34.43
C ALA A 14 16.84 -1.61 33.09
N ALA A 15 18.09 -2.11 33.07
CA ALA A 15 18.71 -2.59 31.83
C ALA A 15 17.98 -3.80 31.24
N ALA A 16 17.52 -4.73 32.05
CA ALA A 16 16.74 -5.88 31.61
C ALA A 16 15.37 -5.44 31.01
N SER A 17 14.71 -4.46 31.62
CA SER A 17 13.45 -3.93 31.13
C SER A 17 13.61 -3.25 29.78
N VAL A 18 14.65 -2.45 29.61
CA VAL A 18 14.96 -1.80 28.32
C VAL A 18 15.27 -2.86 27.25
N LEU A 19 16.06 -3.88 27.60
CA LEU A 19 16.37 -4.95 26.66
C LEU A 19 15.11 -5.69 26.19
N ILE A 20 14.23 -6.04 27.12
CA ILE A 20 12.95 -6.69 26.79
C ILE A 20 12.09 -5.78 25.92
N ALA A 21 12.01 -4.48 26.22
CA ALA A 21 11.26 -3.53 25.42
C ALA A 21 11.80 -3.43 23.98
N VAL A 22 13.13 -3.42 23.82
CA VAL A 22 13.76 -3.41 22.50
C VAL A 22 13.46 -4.70 21.73
N ILE A 23 13.56 -5.86 22.40
CA ILE A 23 13.24 -7.15 21.76
C ILE A 23 11.77 -7.19 21.32
N LEU A 24 10.84 -6.74 22.16
CA LEU A 24 9.43 -6.68 21.80
C LEU A 24 9.18 -5.71 20.66
N ALA A 25 9.83 -4.55 20.64
CA ALA A 25 9.72 -3.60 19.54
C ALA A 25 10.22 -4.19 18.21
N LEU A 26 11.29 -4.98 18.26
CA LEU A 26 11.83 -5.65 17.07
C LEU A 26 10.92 -6.78 16.57
N PHE A 27 10.26 -7.49 17.47
CA PHE A 27 9.36 -8.59 17.09
C PHE A 27 7.98 -8.10 16.63
N PHE A 28 7.43 -7.08 17.27
CA PHE A 28 6.11 -6.55 16.98
C PHE A 28 6.13 -5.28 16.13
N GLY A 29 7.28 -4.63 16.01
CA GLY A 29 7.44 -3.50 15.12
C GLY A 29 7.38 -3.99 13.67
N GLU A 30 6.41 -3.53 12.92
CA GLU A 30 6.46 -3.60 11.47
C GLU A 30 7.64 -2.75 11.03
N MET A 31 8.76 -3.41 10.71
CA MET A 31 9.91 -2.70 10.17
C MET A 31 9.62 -2.33 8.72
N PRO A 32 9.30 -1.06 8.42
CA PRO A 32 9.10 -0.63 7.03
C PRO A 32 10.40 -0.63 6.22
N VAL A 33 11.52 -0.92 6.89
CA VAL A 33 12.87 -0.72 6.33
C VAL A 33 13.30 -1.83 5.37
N LEU A 34 12.67 -3.00 5.41
CA LEU A 34 13.12 -4.16 4.65
C LEU A 34 12.30 -4.47 3.39
N HIS A 35 11.20 -3.76 3.17
CA HIS A 35 10.38 -3.94 1.98
C HIS A 35 10.69 -2.81 0.99
N ARG A 36 11.43 -3.14 -0.05
CA ARG A 36 11.61 -2.22 -1.16
C ARG A 36 10.27 -2.06 -1.87
N THR A 37 9.89 -0.83 -2.07
CA THR A 37 8.67 -0.47 -2.77
C THR A 37 8.99 0.53 -3.88
N TYR A 38 8.14 0.58 -4.88
CA TYR A 38 8.19 1.63 -5.90
C TYR A 38 6.86 2.37 -5.94
N LEU A 39 6.91 3.60 -6.40
CA LEU A 39 5.74 4.43 -6.55
C LEU A 39 5.20 4.31 -7.98
N LEU A 40 3.91 4.06 -8.08
CA LEU A 40 3.19 4.00 -9.35
C LEU A 40 2.07 5.02 -9.33
N ARG A 41 1.99 5.86 -10.35
CA ARG A 41 0.94 6.85 -10.50
C ARG A 41 -0.12 6.33 -11.45
N ILE A 42 -1.37 6.42 -11.05
CA ILE A 42 -2.51 5.93 -11.80
C ILE A 42 -3.54 7.05 -11.87
N ARG A 43 -4.01 7.36 -13.06
CA ARG A 43 -5.05 8.37 -13.29
C ARG A 43 -6.40 7.69 -13.33
N PHE A 44 -7.34 8.21 -12.55
CA PHE A 44 -8.73 7.79 -12.55
C PHE A 44 -9.63 9.00 -12.86
N PRO A 45 -10.72 8.82 -13.60
CA PRO A 45 -11.70 9.90 -13.78
C PRO A 45 -12.36 10.31 -12.48
N GLN A 46 -12.54 9.36 -11.57
CA GLN A 46 -13.03 9.55 -10.20
C GLN A 46 -12.35 8.53 -9.31
N ALA A 47 -12.20 8.85 -8.02
CA ALA A 47 -11.61 7.95 -7.05
C ALA A 47 -12.50 7.84 -5.79
N PRO A 48 -13.72 7.30 -5.90
CA PRO A 48 -14.64 7.22 -4.78
C PRO A 48 -14.11 6.32 -3.68
N GLY A 49 -14.05 6.84 -2.45
CA GLY A 49 -13.61 6.09 -1.27
C GLY A 49 -12.10 5.86 -1.16
N VAL A 50 -11.31 6.35 -2.11
CA VAL A 50 -9.84 6.21 -2.05
C VAL A 50 -9.25 7.22 -1.07
N THR A 51 -8.49 6.71 -0.13
CA THR A 51 -7.79 7.50 0.89
C THR A 51 -6.33 7.08 0.94
N ALA A 52 -5.51 7.78 1.75
CA ALA A 52 -4.21 7.26 2.12
C ALA A 52 -4.38 5.89 2.79
N ASP A 53 -3.47 4.96 2.52
CA ASP A 53 -3.50 3.58 3.00
C ASP A 53 -4.60 2.68 2.39
N THR A 54 -5.35 3.12 1.40
CA THR A 54 -6.23 2.24 0.63
C THR A 54 -5.43 1.05 0.08
N PRO A 55 -5.85 -0.20 0.34
CA PRO A 55 -5.11 -1.38 -0.11
C PRO A 55 -5.10 -1.52 -1.62
N VAL A 56 -3.96 -1.96 -2.16
CA VAL A 56 -3.78 -2.30 -3.57
C VAL A 56 -3.59 -3.80 -3.67
N ARG A 57 -4.40 -4.45 -4.49
CA ARG A 57 -4.39 -5.90 -4.68
C ARG A 57 -4.16 -6.26 -6.14
N LYS A 58 -3.53 -7.40 -6.35
CA LYS A 58 -3.40 -8.04 -7.66
C LYS A 58 -3.96 -9.45 -7.55
N SER A 59 -5.00 -9.73 -8.32
CA SER A 59 -5.68 -11.04 -8.28
C SER A 59 -6.06 -11.47 -6.85
N GLY A 60 -6.51 -10.50 -6.05
CA GLY A 60 -6.94 -10.72 -4.66
C GLY A 60 -5.81 -10.70 -3.62
N ILE A 61 -4.56 -10.63 -4.02
CA ILE A 61 -3.41 -10.60 -3.12
C ILE A 61 -2.96 -9.17 -2.87
N LEU A 62 -2.77 -8.81 -1.59
CA LEU A 62 -2.29 -7.48 -1.20
C LEU A 62 -0.84 -7.28 -1.68
N ILE A 63 -0.63 -6.27 -2.52
CA ILE A 63 0.68 -5.95 -3.09
C ILE A 63 1.20 -4.56 -2.71
N GLY A 64 0.38 -3.74 -2.10
CA GLY A 64 0.78 -2.40 -1.72
C GLY A 64 -0.37 -1.61 -1.12
N ARG A 65 -0.13 -0.31 -0.97
CA ARG A 65 -1.12 0.63 -0.45
C ARG A 65 -0.99 1.98 -1.14
N VAL A 66 -2.06 2.74 -1.14
CA VAL A 66 -2.04 4.12 -1.64
C VAL A 66 -1.21 4.99 -0.70
N ALA A 67 -0.24 5.71 -1.27
CA ALA A 67 0.58 6.66 -0.52
C ALA A 67 -0.08 8.04 -0.46
N ARG A 68 -0.63 8.52 -1.58
CA ARG A 68 -1.30 9.81 -1.66
C ARG A 68 -2.18 9.88 -2.91
N HIS A 69 -3.02 10.89 -2.96
CA HIS A 69 -3.82 11.22 -4.12
C HIS A 69 -3.82 12.72 -4.35
N GLU A 70 -3.98 13.13 -5.58
CA GLU A 70 -4.00 14.55 -5.96
C GLU A 70 -4.94 14.76 -7.15
N PHE A 71 -5.43 15.98 -7.31
CA PHE A 71 -6.24 16.34 -8.47
C PHE A 71 -5.35 16.79 -9.63
N ALA A 72 -5.66 16.29 -10.82
CA ALA A 72 -5.05 16.77 -12.04
C ALA A 72 -5.78 18.03 -12.55
N ASP A 73 -5.16 18.74 -13.48
CA ASP A 73 -5.70 20.00 -14.03
C ASP A 73 -7.04 19.81 -14.76
N ASP A 74 -7.28 18.61 -15.31
CA ASP A 74 -8.50 18.25 -16.01
C ASP A 74 -9.64 17.74 -15.09
N GLY A 75 -9.43 17.76 -13.77
CA GLY A 75 -10.38 17.28 -12.78
C GLY A 75 -10.29 15.78 -12.49
N SER A 76 -9.45 15.04 -13.17
CA SER A 76 -9.18 13.64 -12.83
C SER A 76 -8.36 13.53 -11.54
N VAL A 77 -8.30 12.33 -10.99
CA VAL A 77 -7.53 12.07 -9.76
C VAL A 77 -6.31 11.21 -10.10
N ILE A 78 -5.14 11.65 -9.66
CA ILE A 78 -3.91 10.89 -9.77
C ILE A 78 -3.63 10.25 -8.42
N VAL A 79 -3.67 8.93 -8.36
CA VAL A 79 -3.40 8.15 -7.17
C VAL A 79 -1.97 7.62 -7.25
N THR A 80 -1.16 7.93 -6.25
CA THR A 80 0.18 7.38 -6.12
C THR A 80 0.13 6.19 -5.20
N ALA A 81 0.39 5.00 -5.74
CA ALA A 81 0.41 3.75 -5.00
C ALA A 81 1.84 3.34 -4.70
N ARG A 82 2.05 2.83 -3.50
CA ARG A 82 3.31 2.21 -3.09
C ARG A 82 3.16 0.70 -3.26
N ILE A 83 3.91 0.14 -4.21
CA ILE A 83 3.81 -1.26 -4.61
C ILE A 83 5.09 -1.99 -4.18
N ASN A 84 4.94 -3.21 -3.65
CA ASN A 84 6.07 -4.05 -3.30
C ASN A 84 6.91 -4.36 -4.54
N GLU A 85 8.23 -4.18 -4.45
CA GLU A 85 9.14 -4.30 -5.60
C GLU A 85 9.19 -5.72 -6.19
N GLY A 86 8.94 -6.72 -5.36
CA GLY A 86 8.91 -8.11 -5.81
C GLY A 86 7.70 -8.51 -6.65
N VAL A 87 6.72 -7.61 -6.84
CA VAL A 87 5.50 -7.88 -7.59
C VAL A 87 5.63 -7.29 -8.99
N PRO A 88 5.70 -8.11 -10.03
CA PRO A 88 5.71 -7.61 -11.41
C PRO A 88 4.30 -7.16 -11.83
N LEU A 89 4.20 -5.96 -12.35
CA LEU A 89 3.01 -5.45 -13.02
C LEU A 89 3.29 -5.33 -14.51
N LYS A 90 2.30 -5.68 -15.33
CA LYS A 90 2.42 -5.72 -16.78
C LYS A 90 1.50 -4.70 -17.43
N GLN A 91 1.82 -4.28 -18.65
CA GLN A 91 1.02 -3.31 -19.40
C GLN A 91 -0.35 -3.84 -19.80
N ASN A 92 -0.51 -5.15 -19.90
CA ASN A 92 -1.80 -5.78 -20.18
C ASN A 92 -2.72 -5.87 -18.96
N GLU A 93 -2.28 -5.37 -17.81
CA GLU A 93 -3.08 -5.27 -16.59
C GLU A 93 -3.64 -3.87 -16.45
N VAL A 94 -4.84 -3.77 -15.93
CA VAL A 94 -5.49 -2.49 -15.65
C VAL A 94 -5.81 -2.41 -14.16
N CYS A 95 -5.62 -1.22 -13.60
CA CYS A 95 -6.01 -0.94 -12.22
C CYS A 95 -7.45 -0.44 -12.20
N ARG A 96 -8.29 -1.08 -11.39
CA ARG A 96 -9.67 -0.64 -11.18
C ARG A 96 -9.91 -0.36 -9.70
N ILE A 97 -10.77 0.61 -9.44
CA ILE A 97 -11.26 0.88 -8.09
C ILE A 97 -12.53 0.06 -7.89
N ARG A 98 -12.52 -0.77 -6.86
CA ARG A 98 -13.72 -1.47 -6.38
C ARG A 98 -14.20 -0.83 -5.09
N GLY A 99 -15.47 -0.49 -5.03
CA GLY A 99 -16.10 -0.06 -3.79
C GLY A 99 -16.56 -1.24 -2.94
N SER A 100 -16.52 -1.05 -1.64
CA SER A 100 -17.15 -1.94 -0.67
C SER A 100 -18.51 -1.38 -0.27
N LEU A 101 -19.43 -2.23 0.16
CA LEU A 101 -20.72 -1.83 0.72
C LEU A 101 -20.57 -0.94 1.97
N LEU A 102 -19.40 -0.97 2.60
CA LEU A 102 -19.09 -0.16 3.77
C LEU A 102 -18.45 1.20 3.45
N GLY A 103 -18.32 1.51 2.15
CA GLY A 103 -17.72 2.77 1.70
C GLY A 103 -16.21 2.74 1.50
N ASP A 104 -15.56 1.66 1.85
CA ASP A 104 -14.13 1.51 1.62
C ASP A 104 -13.84 1.15 0.16
N ALA A 105 -12.74 1.66 -0.36
CA ALA A 105 -12.28 1.33 -1.69
C ALA A 105 -11.08 0.38 -1.66
N VAL A 106 -10.92 -0.39 -2.73
CA VAL A 106 -9.75 -1.23 -2.97
C VAL A 106 -9.31 -1.01 -4.41
N LEU A 107 -8.02 -0.77 -4.62
CA LEU A 107 -7.44 -0.78 -5.95
C LEU A 107 -7.07 -2.21 -6.31
N GLU A 108 -7.45 -2.65 -7.50
CA GLU A 108 -7.21 -4.01 -7.95
C GLU A 108 -6.62 -4.00 -9.35
N PHE A 109 -5.50 -4.70 -9.52
CA PHE A 109 -4.92 -4.95 -10.83
C PHE A 109 -5.47 -6.28 -11.38
N VAL A 110 -6.06 -6.20 -12.56
CA VAL A 110 -6.64 -7.35 -13.24
C VAL A 110 -6.17 -7.36 -14.70
N PRO A 111 -6.12 -8.53 -15.36
CA PRO A 111 -5.88 -8.57 -16.79
C PRO A 111 -6.92 -7.73 -17.54
N SER A 112 -6.45 -6.89 -18.46
CA SER A 112 -7.36 -6.02 -19.23
C SER A 112 -8.19 -6.77 -20.28
N GLY A 113 -7.74 -7.96 -20.67
CA GLY A 113 -8.37 -8.70 -21.75
C GLY A 113 -8.15 -8.11 -23.14
N ASP A 114 -7.40 -7.03 -23.26
CA ASP A 114 -7.10 -6.39 -24.53
C ASP A 114 -5.88 -7.05 -25.19
N PRO A 115 -6.04 -7.75 -26.35
CA PRO A 115 -4.93 -8.40 -27.03
C PRO A 115 -3.92 -7.42 -27.62
N ARG A 116 -4.26 -6.13 -27.70
CA ARG A 116 -3.37 -5.08 -28.21
C ARG A 116 -2.31 -4.64 -27.19
N LYS A 117 -2.55 -4.89 -25.92
CA LYS A 117 -1.62 -4.52 -24.87
C LYS A 117 -0.52 -5.56 -24.72
N PRO A 118 0.75 -5.15 -24.76
CA PRO A 118 1.86 -6.10 -24.67
C PRO A 118 1.99 -6.70 -23.28
N ASP A 119 2.45 -7.94 -23.21
CA ASP A 119 2.77 -8.64 -21.97
C ASP A 119 4.19 -8.27 -21.48
N THR A 120 4.45 -6.97 -21.40
CA THR A 120 5.73 -6.39 -20.98
C THR A 120 5.57 -5.67 -19.64
N PRO A 121 6.65 -5.51 -18.87
CA PRO A 121 6.60 -4.78 -17.62
C PRO A 121 6.06 -3.36 -17.81
N ILE A 122 5.30 -2.90 -16.82
CA ILE A 122 4.73 -1.57 -16.79
C ILE A 122 5.84 -0.52 -16.67
N ASP A 123 5.67 0.63 -17.31
CA ASP A 123 6.56 1.77 -17.11
C ASP A 123 6.22 2.44 -15.77
N ARG A 124 7.13 2.32 -14.81
CA ARG A 124 6.95 2.85 -13.46
C ARG A 124 6.98 4.38 -13.40
N GLN A 125 7.51 5.04 -14.42
CA GLN A 125 7.62 6.49 -14.48
C GLN A 125 6.42 7.13 -15.18
N ALA A 126 5.72 6.40 -16.01
CA ALA A 126 4.53 6.88 -16.71
C ALA A 126 3.29 6.82 -15.82
N ILE A 127 2.36 7.73 -16.08
CA ILE A 127 1.05 7.69 -15.43
C ILE A 127 0.20 6.63 -16.14
N GLN A 128 -0.29 5.66 -15.37
CA GLN A 128 -1.14 4.60 -15.90
C GLN A 128 -2.60 5.05 -15.89
N GLU A 129 -3.37 4.58 -16.86
CA GLU A 129 -4.81 4.83 -16.88
C GLU A 129 -5.53 3.74 -16.07
N GLY A 130 -6.38 4.16 -15.15
CA GLY A 130 -7.20 3.28 -14.34
C GLY A 130 -8.69 3.41 -14.71
N ILE A 131 -9.48 2.47 -14.25
CA ILE A 131 -10.93 2.48 -14.42
C ILE A 131 -11.63 2.38 -13.07
N VAL A 132 -12.86 2.85 -13.00
CA VAL A 132 -13.71 2.70 -11.83
C VAL A 132 -14.72 1.59 -12.14
N ALA A 133 -14.73 0.54 -11.31
CA ALA A 133 -15.75 -0.50 -11.44
C ALA A 133 -17.09 0.08 -11.00
N LEU A 134 -18.06 0.03 -11.89
CA LEU A 134 -19.43 0.40 -11.57
C LEU A 134 -20.00 -0.62 -10.56
N ASP A 135 -20.62 -0.10 -9.52
CA ASP A 135 -21.39 -0.95 -8.62
C ASP A 135 -22.53 -1.59 -9.44
N PRO A 136 -22.73 -2.92 -9.35
CA PRO A 136 -23.82 -3.57 -10.06
C PRO A 136 -25.21 -3.01 -9.70
N LEU A 137 -25.33 -2.30 -8.59
CA LEU A 137 -26.56 -1.60 -8.22
C LEU A 137 -26.78 -0.27 -8.97
N GLU A 138 -25.73 0.33 -9.50
CA GLU A 138 -25.81 1.55 -10.30
C GLU A 138 -25.97 1.28 -11.81
N ALA A 139 -25.78 0.05 -12.22
CA ALA A 139 -25.87 -0.36 -13.62
C ALA A 139 -27.31 -0.69 -14.09
N VAL A 140 -28.30 -0.37 -13.27
CA VAL A 140 -29.73 -0.61 -13.59
C VAL A 140 -30.41 0.65 -14.07
#